data_c54e851e07f8764977a1b1c7bea294db
#
_entry.id   c54e851e07f8764977a1b1c7bea294db
#
_cell.length_a   1.000
_cell.length_b   1.000
_cell.length_c   1.000
_cell.angle_alpha   90.00
_cell.angle_beta   90.00
_cell.angle_gamma   90.00
#
_symmetry.space_group_name_H-M   'P 1'
#
loop_
_entity.id
_entity.type
_entity.pdbx_description
1 polymer ?
#
loop_
_entity_poly.entity_id
_entity_poly.type
_entity_poly.pdbx_seq_one_letter_code
_entity_poly.pdbx_strand_id
1 'polypeptide(L)'
;MKRGWIPIMGVCLVLSFSACKQLLPYQDASLTAEQRAEDLLPRLTLEEKVSLMQNASPAIPRLGIKEYEWWNEALHGVGRAGLATVFPQSIGMGASFNDSLLYEVFNATSDEARVKSRIFGESGVLKRYQGLTFWTPNVNIFRDPRWGHGQETYGEDPYLTGQMLVGSVRCV
;
A
#
# COMPACT_ATOMS: atom_id res chain seq x y z
N MET A 1 -15.58 -78.89 23.54
CA MET A 1 -14.44 -78.16 22.98
C MET A 1 -14.97 -77.01 22.13
N LYS A 2 -14.99 -75.76 22.66
CA LYS A 2 -15.45 -74.56 21.95
C LYS A 2 -14.22 -73.72 21.63
N ARG A 3 -13.89 -73.58 20.34
CA ARG A 3 -12.81 -72.74 19.81
C ARG A 3 -13.29 -71.28 19.76
N GLY A 4 -12.68 -70.41 20.61
CA GLY A 4 -12.93 -68.98 20.56
C GLY A 4 -12.19 -68.34 19.38
N TRP A 5 -12.91 -67.55 18.57
CA TRP A 5 -12.35 -66.69 17.54
C TRP A 5 -11.97 -65.35 18.17
N ILE A 6 -10.73 -64.94 18.03
CA ILE A 6 -10.22 -63.61 18.38
C ILE A 6 -10.32 -62.76 17.12
N PRO A 7 -11.09 -61.66 17.11
CA PRO A 7 -11.05 -60.72 15.96
C PRO A 7 -9.78 -59.87 16.05
N ILE A 8 -8.95 -59.98 15.03
CA ILE A 8 -7.81 -59.09 14.79
C ILE A 8 -8.38 -57.75 14.35
N MET A 9 -8.41 -56.78 15.27
CA MET A 9 -8.76 -55.39 14.96
C MET A 9 -7.57 -54.72 14.30
N GLY A 10 -7.63 -54.59 12.95
CA GLY A 10 -6.65 -53.88 12.18
C GLY A 10 -6.73 -52.39 12.46
N VAL A 11 -5.71 -51.85 13.10
CA VAL A 11 -5.56 -50.41 13.30
C VAL A 11 -5.07 -49.80 11.95
N CYS A 12 -5.99 -49.20 11.19
CA CYS A 12 -5.63 -48.38 10.04
C CYS A 12 -5.03 -47.05 10.55
N LEU A 13 -3.71 -46.96 10.56
CA LEU A 13 -2.98 -45.73 10.84
C LEU A 13 -3.14 -44.77 9.61
N VAL A 14 -4.09 -43.86 9.68
CA VAL A 14 -4.26 -42.81 8.67
C VAL A 14 -3.16 -41.77 8.90
N LEU A 15 -2.06 -41.89 8.16
CA LEU A 15 -1.04 -40.86 8.10
C LEU A 15 -1.62 -39.63 7.37
N SER A 16 -2.11 -38.66 8.12
CA SER A 16 -2.47 -37.36 7.59
C SER A 16 -1.19 -36.64 7.17
N PHE A 17 -0.82 -36.72 5.91
CA PHE A 17 0.17 -35.84 5.32
C PHE A 17 -0.40 -34.42 5.28
N SER A 18 -0.14 -33.62 6.31
CA SER A 18 -0.27 -32.18 6.21
C SER A 18 0.75 -31.70 5.18
N ALA A 19 0.32 -31.56 3.93
CA ALA A 19 1.14 -30.93 2.91
C ALA A 19 1.39 -29.47 3.36
N CYS A 20 2.55 -29.20 3.93
CA CYS A 20 3.03 -27.83 4.10
C CYS A 20 2.98 -27.18 2.72
N LYS A 21 2.04 -26.24 2.50
CA LYS A 21 1.95 -25.49 1.27
C LYS A 21 3.22 -24.66 1.15
N GLN A 22 4.16 -25.12 0.36
CA GLN A 22 5.41 -24.41 0.14
C GLN A 22 5.09 -23.06 -0.46
N LEU A 23 5.47 -21.98 0.22
CA LEU A 23 5.33 -20.62 -0.28
C LEU A 23 6.16 -20.46 -1.56
N LEU A 24 5.57 -19.84 -2.56
CA LEU A 24 6.32 -19.44 -3.74
C LEU A 24 7.23 -18.26 -3.41
N PRO A 25 8.38 -18.08 -4.07
CA PRO A 25 9.32 -17.01 -3.73
C PRO A 25 8.68 -15.62 -3.66
N TYR A 26 7.77 -15.27 -4.56
CA TYR A 26 7.08 -13.96 -4.50
C TYR A 26 6.19 -13.78 -3.26
N GLN A 27 5.80 -14.87 -2.59
CA GLN A 27 5.00 -14.85 -1.35
C GLN A 27 5.86 -14.79 -0.09
N ASP A 28 7.15 -15.04 -0.20
CA ASP A 28 8.10 -15.06 0.91
C ASP A 28 8.51 -13.63 1.28
N ALA A 29 8.04 -13.15 2.43
CA ALA A 29 8.34 -11.82 2.93
C ALA A 29 9.81 -11.64 3.40
N SER A 30 10.59 -12.72 3.51
CA SER A 30 12.02 -12.64 3.84
C SER A 30 12.89 -12.25 2.63
N LEU A 31 12.36 -12.39 1.41
CA LEU A 31 13.03 -11.96 0.19
C LEU A 31 12.83 -10.47 -0.08
N THR A 32 13.76 -9.86 -0.83
CA THR A 32 13.63 -8.45 -1.22
C THR A 32 12.46 -8.25 -2.19
N ALA A 33 11.97 -7.02 -2.31
CA ALA A 33 10.89 -6.67 -3.23
C ALA A 33 11.27 -7.03 -4.68
N GLU A 34 12.51 -6.79 -5.08
CA GLU A 34 13.05 -7.10 -6.41
C GLU A 34 13.02 -8.61 -6.68
N GLN A 35 13.54 -9.42 -5.76
CA GLN A 35 13.52 -10.88 -5.88
C GLN A 35 12.10 -11.45 -6.00
N ARG A 36 11.19 -10.90 -5.23
CA ARG A 36 9.77 -11.27 -5.28
C ARG A 36 9.12 -10.87 -6.59
N ALA A 37 9.42 -9.68 -7.10
CA ALA A 37 8.91 -9.19 -8.38
C ALA A 37 9.47 -10.02 -9.56
N GLU A 38 10.75 -10.35 -9.56
CA GLU A 38 11.40 -11.20 -10.57
C GLU A 38 10.77 -12.60 -10.65
N ASP A 39 10.40 -13.20 -9.51
CA ASP A 39 9.70 -14.49 -9.48
C ASP A 39 8.23 -14.36 -9.90
N LEU A 40 7.56 -13.26 -9.56
CA LEU A 40 6.15 -13.05 -9.91
C LEU A 40 5.95 -12.74 -11.39
N LEU A 41 6.81 -11.91 -11.98
CA LEU A 41 6.64 -11.38 -13.34
C LEU A 41 6.45 -12.45 -14.43
N PRO A 42 7.22 -13.55 -14.48
CA PRO A 42 7.02 -14.62 -15.47
C PRO A 42 5.76 -15.46 -15.22
N ARG A 43 5.18 -15.41 -14.04
CA ARG A 43 3.95 -16.14 -13.70
C ARG A 43 2.68 -15.43 -14.16
N LEU A 44 2.76 -14.14 -14.47
CA LEU A 44 1.65 -13.33 -14.95
C LEU A 44 1.48 -13.48 -16.46
N THR A 45 0.21 -13.59 -16.92
CA THR A 45 -0.11 -13.44 -18.36
C THR A 45 0.05 -12.00 -18.81
N LEU A 46 0.04 -11.75 -20.11
CA LEU A 46 0.11 -10.39 -20.64
C LEU A 46 -1.09 -9.57 -20.21
N GLU A 47 -2.29 -10.15 -20.24
CA GLU A 47 -3.54 -9.50 -19.84
C GLU A 47 -3.52 -9.14 -18.35
N GLU A 48 -3.01 -10.03 -17.50
CA GLU A 48 -2.85 -9.76 -16.08
C GLU A 48 -1.84 -8.64 -15.81
N LYS A 49 -0.71 -8.61 -16.53
CA LYS A 49 0.26 -7.53 -16.43
C LYS A 49 -0.36 -6.18 -16.80
N VAL A 50 -1.12 -6.13 -17.89
CA VAL A 50 -1.80 -4.90 -18.33
C VAL A 50 -2.86 -4.48 -17.31
N SER A 51 -3.64 -5.41 -16.77
CA SER A 51 -4.67 -5.10 -15.78
C SER A 51 -4.11 -4.53 -14.47
N LEU A 52 -2.93 -4.98 -14.04
CA LEU A 52 -2.25 -4.47 -12.85
C LEU A 52 -1.68 -3.04 -13.02
N MET A 53 -1.60 -2.52 -14.24
CA MET A 53 -1.14 -1.15 -14.50
C MET A 53 -2.21 -0.07 -14.26
N GLN A 54 -3.42 -0.46 -13.89
CA GLN A 54 -4.50 0.45 -13.55
C GLN A 54 -4.45 0.84 -12.07
N ASN A 55 -5.00 2.01 -11.71
CA ASN A 55 -5.10 2.42 -10.31
C ASN A 55 -5.99 1.49 -9.48
N ALA A 56 -7.02 0.89 -10.07
CA ALA A 56 -7.81 -0.19 -9.49
C ALA A 56 -7.28 -1.52 -10.02
N SER A 57 -6.22 -2.05 -9.43
CA SER A 57 -5.63 -3.32 -9.81
C SER A 57 -6.52 -4.49 -9.37
N PRO A 58 -7.00 -5.33 -10.31
CA PRO A 58 -7.87 -6.45 -9.98
C PRO A 58 -7.12 -7.56 -9.23
N ALA A 59 -7.88 -8.40 -8.54
CA ALA A 59 -7.34 -9.61 -7.94
C ALA A 59 -6.88 -10.62 -9.01
N ILE A 60 -5.83 -11.40 -8.69
CA ILE A 60 -5.41 -12.57 -9.48
C ILE A 60 -5.45 -13.80 -8.57
N PRO A 61 -6.65 -14.42 -8.43
CA PRO A 61 -6.89 -15.46 -7.43
C PRO A 61 -5.97 -16.69 -7.57
N ARG A 62 -5.61 -17.07 -8.82
CA ARG A 62 -4.72 -18.21 -9.07
C ARG A 62 -3.31 -18.02 -8.50
N LEU A 63 -2.89 -16.77 -8.28
CA LEU A 63 -1.62 -16.38 -7.65
C LEU A 63 -1.80 -15.89 -6.21
N GLY A 64 -3.03 -15.85 -5.68
CA GLY A 64 -3.30 -15.34 -4.36
C GLY A 64 -3.09 -13.82 -4.22
N ILE A 65 -3.05 -13.09 -5.34
CA ILE A 65 -2.94 -11.63 -5.36
C ILE A 65 -4.33 -11.06 -5.12
N LYS A 66 -4.44 -10.19 -4.12
CA LYS A 66 -5.68 -9.46 -3.82
C LYS A 66 -5.81 -8.25 -4.72
N GLU A 67 -7.05 -7.79 -4.92
CA GLU A 67 -7.28 -6.48 -5.54
C GLU A 67 -6.69 -5.37 -4.68
N TYR A 68 -6.24 -4.29 -5.33
CA TYR A 68 -5.68 -3.13 -4.65
C TYR A 68 -6.03 -1.84 -5.37
N GLU A 69 -6.46 -0.83 -4.61
CA GLU A 69 -6.73 0.51 -5.12
C GLU A 69 -5.55 1.43 -4.78
N TRP A 70 -4.80 1.85 -5.81
CA TRP A 70 -3.59 2.67 -5.68
C TRP A 70 -3.87 4.14 -5.43
N TRP A 71 -5.11 4.60 -5.65
CA TRP A 71 -5.44 6.02 -5.59
C TRP A 71 -5.82 6.46 -4.17
N ASN A 72 -4.86 7.06 -3.47
CA ASN A 72 -5.05 7.67 -2.17
C ASN A 72 -4.38 9.05 -2.15
N GLU A 73 -4.96 10.01 -1.43
CA GLU A 73 -4.55 11.40 -1.45
C GLU A 73 -4.23 11.88 -0.03
N ALA A 74 -3.14 12.64 0.11
CA ALA A 74 -2.71 13.21 1.39
C ALA A 74 -1.87 14.49 1.25
N LEU A 75 -2.17 15.37 0.28
CA LEU A 75 -1.37 16.58 0.02
C LEU A 75 -1.28 17.53 1.21
N HIS A 76 -2.34 17.62 2.00
CA HIS A 76 -2.42 18.46 3.20
C HIS A 76 -3.33 17.84 4.29
N GLY A 77 -3.15 16.57 4.53
CA GLY A 77 -3.99 15.72 5.37
C GLY A 77 -4.65 14.62 4.53
N VAL A 78 -5.14 13.56 5.18
CA VAL A 78 -5.76 12.42 4.49
C VAL A 78 -7.00 12.87 3.74
N GLY A 79 -6.98 12.76 2.41
CA GLY A 79 -8.06 13.20 1.54
C GLY A 79 -9.14 12.16 1.33
N ARG A 80 -10.41 12.56 1.24
CA ARG A 80 -11.57 11.79 0.76
C ARG A 80 -11.85 10.47 1.49
N ALA A 81 -11.29 10.28 2.67
CA ALA A 81 -11.46 9.09 3.51
C ALA A 81 -12.21 9.39 4.83
N GLY A 82 -13.28 10.19 4.76
CA GLY A 82 -14.03 10.68 5.92
C GLY A 82 -13.34 11.86 6.62
N LEU A 83 -13.63 12.08 7.91
CA LEU A 83 -13.03 13.15 8.69
C LEU A 83 -11.53 12.89 8.93
N ALA A 84 -10.71 13.92 8.75
CA ALA A 84 -9.28 13.92 9.03
C ALA A 84 -8.83 15.35 9.39
N THR A 85 -7.65 15.50 9.95
CA THR A 85 -7.01 16.79 10.14
C THR A 85 -6.69 17.42 8.78
N VAL A 86 -7.09 18.67 8.58
CA VAL A 86 -6.82 19.44 7.36
C VAL A 86 -5.76 20.49 7.68
N PHE A 87 -4.63 20.39 6.99
CA PHE A 87 -3.53 21.33 7.05
C PHE A 87 -3.62 22.37 5.92
N PRO A 88 -2.85 23.44 5.94
CA PRO A 88 -2.77 24.37 4.81
C PRO A 88 -2.36 23.67 3.52
N GLN A 89 -2.77 24.22 2.38
CA GLN A 89 -2.30 23.76 1.07
C GLN A 89 -0.77 23.79 0.96
N SER A 90 -0.18 22.96 0.11
CA SER A 90 1.28 22.83 -0.04
C SER A 90 1.97 24.17 -0.30
N ILE A 91 1.38 25.05 -1.12
CA ILE A 91 1.91 26.41 -1.37
C ILE A 91 1.95 27.27 -0.10
N GLY A 92 0.95 27.13 0.77
CA GLY A 92 0.92 27.82 2.07
C GLY A 92 1.94 27.26 3.04
N MET A 93 2.12 25.95 3.07
CA MET A 93 3.17 25.30 3.87
C MET A 93 4.56 25.69 3.38
N GLY A 94 4.77 25.78 2.05
CA GLY A 94 6.03 26.25 1.44
C GLY A 94 6.39 27.67 1.86
N ALA A 95 5.40 28.56 1.97
CA ALA A 95 5.58 29.94 2.41
C ALA A 95 6.04 30.08 3.88
N SER A 96 5.97 29.01 4.67
CA SER A 96 6.53 28.99 6.03
C SER A 96 8.05 28.91 6.07
N PHE A 97 8.71 28.46 5.00
CA PHE A 97 10.15 28.17 4.94
C PHE A 97 10.65 27.25 6.07
N ASN A 98 9.78 26.35 6.56
CA ASN A 98 10.03 25.52 7.72
C ASN A 98 9.82 24.03 7.38
N ASP A 99 10.87 23.36 7.00
CA ASP A 99 10.90 21.93 6.65
C ASP A 99 10.62 21.02 7.87
N SER A 100 11.04 21.45 9.07
CA SER A 100 10.77 20.72 10.31
C SER A 100 9.28 20.72 10.65
N LEU A 101 8.59 21.84 10.45
CA LEU A 101 7.14 21.91 10.60
C LEU A 101 6.43 21.00 9.60
N LEU A 102 6.94 20.96 8.37
CA LEU A 102 6.39 20.08 7.34
C LEU A 102 6.55 18.60 7.70
N TYR A 103 7.71 18.23 8.27
CA TYR A 103 7.91 16.89 8.81
C TYR A 103 6.83 16.53 9.84
N GLU A 104 6.53 17.39 10.81
CA GLU A 104 5.50 17.16 11.84
C GLU A 104 4.09 17.02 11.22
N VAL A 105 3.76 17.84 10.23
CA VAL A 105 2.48 17.77 9.50
C VAL A 105 2.32 16.41 8.82
N PHE A 106 3.34 15.94 8.11
CA PHE A 106 3.27 14.66 7.41
C PHE A 106 3.37 13.47 8.35
N ASN A 107 4.05 13.59 9.49
CA ASN A 107 4.03 12.58 10.53
C ASN A 107 2.61 12.39 11.09
N ALA A 108 1.93 13.47 11.45
CA ALA A 108 0.54 13.40 11.89
C ALA A 108 -0.39 12.83 10.80
N THR A 109 -0.19 13.24 9.55
CA THR A 109 -0.94 12.70 8.40
C THR A 109 -0.71 11.19 8.22
N SER A 110 0.53 10.73 8.36
CA SER A 110 0.91 9.31 8.29
C SER A 110 0.23 8.48 9.40
N ASP A 111 0.22 8.99 10.63
CA ASP A 111 -0.45 8.32 11.76
C ASP A 111 -1.96 8.20 11.52
N GLU A 112 -2.62 9.29 11.12
CA GLU A 112 -4.05 9.25 10.78
C GLU A 112 -4.33 8.27 9.63
N ALA A 113 -3.51 8.26 8.58
CA ALA A 113 -3.66 7.38 7.44
C ALA A 113 -3.57 5.91 7.84
N ARG A 114 -2.59 5.54 8.66
CA ARG A 114 -2.40 4.16 9.15
C ARG A 114 -3.56 3.69 10.01
N VAL A 115 -4.05 4.54 10.91
CA VAL A 115 -5.23 4.22 11.75
C VAL A 115 -6.47 4.03 10.88
N LYS A 116 -6.73 4.93 9.94
CA LYS A 116 -7.88 4.85 9.02
C LYS A 116 -7.82 3.61 8.15
N SER A 117 -6.67 3.34 7.52
CA SER A 117 -6.48 2.17 6.67
C SER A 117 -6.68 0.86 7.44
N ARG A 118 -6.23 0.79 8.70
CA ARG A 118 -6.47 -0.37 9.56
C ARG A 118 -7.97 -0.56 9.83
N ILE A 119 -8.69 0.49 10.23
CA ILE A 119 -10.12 0.44 10.51
C ILE A 119 -10.92 0.02 9.26
N PHE A 120 -10.60 0.59 8.10
CA PHE A 120 -11.24 0.19 6.84
C PHE A 120 -10.92 -1.26 6.46
N GLY A 121 -9.67 -1.69 6.68
CA GLY A 121 -9.22 -3.06 6.41
C GLY A 121 -9.92 -4.13 7.26
N GLU A 122 -10.38 -3.81 8.46
CA GLU A 122 -11.17 -4.70 9.32
C GLU A 122 -12.52 -5.08 8.68
N SER A 123 -13.06 -4.23 7.80
CA SER A 123 -14.31 -4.47 7.06
C SER A 123 -14.10 -5.26 5.76
N GLY A 124 -12.87 -5.59 5.37
CA GLY A 124 -12.56 -6.36 4.16
C GLY A 124 -11.54 -5.69 3.24
N VAL A 125 -11.91 -5.49 1.96
CA VAL A 125 -11.03 -4.93 0.95
C VAL A 125 -11.02 -3.39 1.03
N LEU A 126 -9.80 -2.81 1.02
CA LEU A 126 -9.62 -1.36 0.98
C LEU A 126 -10.09 -0.80 -0.38
N LYS A 127 -10.93 0.22 -0.32
CA LYS A 127 -11.44 0.94 -1.49
C LYS A 127 -10.55 2.16 -1.78
N ARG A 128 -10.87 2.90 -2.85
CA ARG A 128 -10.24 4.18 -3.18
C ARG A 128 -10.23 5.11 -1.98
N TYR A 129 -9.11 5.78 -1.74
CA TYR A 129 -8.82 6.67 -0.62
C TYR A 129 -8.67 5.99 0.75
N GLN A 130 -8.63 4.66 0.82
CA GLN A 130 -8.54 3.92 2.08
C GLN A 130 -7.20 3.20 2.29
N GLY A 131 -6.35 3.17 1.27
CA GLY A 131 -5.04 2.52 1.31
C GLY A 131 -3.92 3.43 1.84
N LEU A 132 -2.69 2.95 1.72
CA LEU A 132 -1.47 3.62 2.18
C LEU A 132 -0.51 3.99 1.04
N THR A 133 -0.93 3.90 -0.21
CA THR A 133 -0.15 4.35 -1.37
C THR A 133 -0.64 5.73 -1.79
N PHE A 134 0.11 6.77 -1.45
CA PHE A 134 -0.35 8.15 -1.64
C PHE A 134 0.24 8.79 -2.90
N TRP A 135 -0.59 9.57 -3.62
CA TRP A 135 -0.21 10.43 -4.73
C TRP A 135 0.27 11.78 -4.19
N THR A 136 1.26 11.72 -3.33
CA THR A 136 1.78 12.85 -2.57
C THR A 136 3.25 12.60 -2.24
N PRO A 137 4.11 13.65 -2.19
CA PRO A 137 3.85 15.05 -2.55
C PRO A 137 3.85 15.30 -4.06
N ASN A 138 3.35 16.46 -4.51
CA ASN A 138 3.48 16.90 -5.91
C ASN A 138 4.91 17.44 -6.14
N VAL A 139 5.73 16.62 -6.82
CA VAL A 139 7.16 16.92 -7.08
C VAL A 139 7.30 17.81 -8.33
N ASN A 140 6.81 19.04 -8.25
CA ASN A 140 6.87 20.04 -9.30
C ASN A 140 7.16 21.42 -8.70
N ILE A 141 7.65 22.33 -9.53
CA ILE A 141 7.70 23.77 -9.23
C ILE A 141 6.56 24.50 -9.93
N PHE A 142 6.09 25.58 -9.33
CA PHE A 142 5.02 26.41 -9.87
C PHE A 142 5.57 27.31 -10.98
N ARG A 143 5.31 26.98 -12.25
CA ARG A 143 5.89 27.66 -13.42
C ARG A 143 4.95 28.67 -14.07
N ASP A 144 3.64 28.44 -14.00
CA ASP A 144 2.64 29.20 -14.74
C ASP A 144 1.34 29.31 -13.94
N PRO A 145 0.80 30.53 -13.69
CA PRO A 145 -0.42 30.70 -12.92
C PRO A 145 -1.67 30.09 -13.55
N ARG A 146 -1.64 29.73 -14.82
CA ARG A 146 -2.74 29.03 -15.50
C ARG A 146 -2.76 27.53 -15.20
N TRP A 147 -1.69 26.97 -14.61
CA TRP A 147 -1.62 25.57 -14.27
C TRP A 147 -2.49 25.25 -13.05
N GLY A 148 -3.47 24.33 -13.23
CA GLY A 148 -4.47 24.00 -12.20
C GLY A 148 -3.93 23.37 -10.92
N HIS A 149 -2.72 22.78 -10.95
CA HIS A 149 -2.07 22.14 -9.79
C HIS A 149 -1.11 23.04 -9.02
N GLY A 150 -1.12 24.36 -9.29
CA GLY A 150 -0.17 25.30 -8.66
C GLY A 150 -0.18 25.28 -7.14
N GLN A 151 -1.36 25.20 -6.53
CA GLN A 151 -1.53 25.16 -5.06
C GLN A 151 -0.96 23.88 -4.39
N GLU A 152 -0.75 22.82 -5.17
CA GLU A 152 -0.20 21.56 -4.71
C GLU A 152 1.33 21.57 -4.61
N THR A 153 1.98 22.63 -5.11
CA THR A 153 3.44 22.82 -5.08
C THR A 153 3.87 23.66 -3.89
N TYR A 154 5.15 23.58 -3.55
CA TYR A 154 5.74 24.40 -2.49
C TYR A 154 6.23 25.78 -2.96
N GLY A 155 6.15 26.09 -4.25
CA GLY A 155 6.52 27.37 -4.84
C GLY A 155 7.28 27.25 -6.15
N GLU A 156 7.86 28.35 -6.59
CA GLU A 156 8.59 28.47 -7.87
C GLU A 156 10.06 28.04 -7.75
N ASP A 157 10.64 28.14 -6.54
CA ASP A 157 12.04 27.87 -6.29
C ASP A 157 12.32 26.37 -6.16
N PRO A 158 13.21 25.77 -6.98
CA PRO A 158 13.49 24.35 -6.93
C PRO A 158 14.26 23.93 -5.68
N TYR A 159 15.05 24.81 -5.06
CA TYR A 159 15.77 24.50 -3.84
C TYR A 159 14.80 24.41 -2.65
N LEU A 160 13.94 25.42 -2.47
CA LEU A 160 12.89 25.40 -1.45
C LEU A 160 12.00 24.18 -1.61
N THR A 161 11.54 23.92 -2.84
CA THR A 161 10.71 22.74 -3.14
C THR A 161 11.42 21.45 -2.74
N GLY A 162 12.71 21.31 -3.06
CA GLY A 162 13.50 20.13 -2.69
C GLY A 162 13.60 19.93 -1.18
N GLN A 163 13.84 20.99 -0.41
CA GLN A 163 13.93 20.92 1.06
C GLN A 163 12.58 20.49 1.67
N MET A 164 11.49 21.11 1.24
CA MET A 164 10.13 20.78 1.70
C MET A 164 9.74 19.34 1.34
N LEU A 165 10.08 18.89 0.13
CA LEU A 165 9.82 17.51 -0.31
C LEU A 165 10.54 16.47 0.57
N VAL A 166 11.79 16.71 0.95
CA VAL A 166 12.53 15.80 1.83
C VAL A 166 11.82 15.68 3.19
N GLY A 167 11.33 16.78 3.75
CA GLY A 167 10.54 16.78 4.99
C GLY A 167 9.28 15.91 4.86
N SER A 168 8.54 16.05 3.77
CA SER A 168 7.29 15.32 3.55
C SER A 168 7.49 13.82 3.30
N VAL A 169 8.47 13.43 2.46
CA VAL A 169 8.70 12.02 2.06
C VAL A 169 9.25 11.16 3.20
N ARG A 170 9.89 11.74 4.20
CA ARG A 170 10.43 10.97 5.34
C ARG A 170 9.35 10.37 6.25
N CYS A 171 8.11 10.82 6.16
CA CYS A 171 7.03 10.46 7.09
C CYS A 171 5.93 9.58 6.47
N VAL A 172 5.86 9.52 5.14
CA VAL A 172 4.76 8.82 4.42
C VAL A 172 5.15 7.44 3.95
#